data_0a0b508f269d2cbbd9ada5458fc2b7af
#
_entry.id   0a0b508f269d2cbbd9ada5458fc2b7af
#
_cell.length_a   1.000
_cell.length_b   1.000
_cell.length_c   1.000
_cell.angle_alpha   90.00
_cell.angle_beta   90.00
_cell.angle_gamma   90.00
#
_symmetry.space_group_name_H-M   'P 1'
#
loop_
_entity.id
_entity.type
_entity.pdbx_description
1 polymer ?
#
loop_
_entity_poly.entity_id
_entity_poly.type
_entity_poly.pdbx_seq_one_letter_code
_entity_poly.pdbx_strand_id
1 'polypeptide(L)'
;MDNSKQAKAQKSPSGSLSKSQKKPAASSVPAAHPPYGSAALKPKKKVGLIVGIISGVLILILAIAAALLYFLWWQNPQKIVTDAVVNTMTTKKAVVNGKMTVIANNDSKIELNIKSAADSPKTKTDVEAKITLKNVSKTVNLKAAVVTDQDGAIYIKLNGVRDLVKSVVSLAIESNVPSSAYEASPSLKQQIEAVKKQIISQLEEKMSKIDGKWLKTTAEDITNSNTDIKCSAEIVKKLQNDSKARKEIADIYRQNSFLIIKDTKLDDRNGGRGFEIDLNSDEAAAKAKDFSKALESTSIGKDIKNCTKDVRHNNGSVNKTGKSNGTLKIWADVNSHALKAVEIKGKGKDSSASLSLDIDTSKTESIDIPSNAASLKSVVEELFKGMSNSSVSQSA
;
A
#
# COMPACT_ATOMS: atom_id res chain seq x y z
N MET A 1 -28.91 50.74 -4.51
CA MET A 1 -27.77 51.13 -5.35
C MET A 1 -27.23 49.84 -5.88
N ASP A 2 -27.76 49.18 -6.86
CA ASP A 2 -27.92 49.49 -8.30
C ASP A 2 -26.57 49.57 -9.03
N ASN A 3 -26.35 48.53 -9.87
CA ASN A 3 -25.79 48.46 -11.22
C ASN A 3 -25.17 47.06 -11.44
N SER A 4 -25.80 46.10 -12.03
CA SER A 4 -26.17 45.76 -13.41
C SER A 4 -25.20 46.25 -14.50
N LYS A 5 -24.63 45.27 -15.24
CA LYS A 5 -24.50 45.22 -16.73
C LYS A 5 -23.69 43.97 -17.13
N GLN A 6 -24.36 43.04 -17.78
CA GLN A 6 -24.49 42.74 -19.21
C GLN A 6 -23.28 42.02 -19.84
N ALA A 7 -23.46 40.79 -20.08
CA ALA A 7 -23.54 39.97 -21.28
C ALA A 7 -22.90 40.52 -22.59
N LYS A 8 -22.04 39.69 -23.21
CA LYS A 8 -21.95 39.61 -24.69
C LYS A 8 -21.55 38.19 -25.14
N ALA A 9 -22.48 37.59 -25.81
CA ALA A 9 -22.31 36.39 -26.63
C ALA A 9 -21.72 36.83 -28.01
N GLN A 10 -20.89 35.94 -28.62
CA GLN A 10 -20.56 35.98 -30.05
C GLN A 10 -20.21 34.55 -30.43
N LYS A 11 -21.13 33.79 -31.00
CA LYS A 11 -21.51 33.56 -32.40
C LYS A 11 -20.38 33.03 -33.27
N SER A 12 -20.54 31.76 -33.62
CA SER A 12 -19.90 31.05 -34.76
C SER A 12 -20.25 31.70 -36.11
N PRO A 13 -19.47 31.38 -37.14
CA PRO A 13 -20.17 30.95 -38.36
C PRO A 13 -19.66 29.62 -38.94
N SER A 14 -20.62 28.83 -39.24
CA SER A 14 -20.62 27.78 -40.25
C SER A 14 -20.35 28.35 -41.64
N GLY A 15 -19.58 27.65 -42.47
CA GLY A 15 -19.41 27.94 -43.87
C GLY A 15 -19.28 26.65 -44.67
N SER A 16 -20.40 26.10 -45.06
CA SER A 16 -20.50 25.15 -46.11
C SER A 16 -20.37 25.86 -47.46
N LEU A 17 -19.62 25.29 -48.38
CA LEU A 17 -19.83 25.54 -49.83
C LEU A 17 -19.53 24.29 -50.65
N SER A 18 -20.60 23.80 -51.17
CA SER A 18 -20.83 22.82 -52.20
C SER A 18 -20.62 23.42 -53.58
N LYS A 19 -20.52 22.53 -54.55
CA LYS A 19 -20.69 22.68 -56.02
C LYS A 19 -19.36 22.80 -56.78
N SER A 20 -19.20 22.17 -57.94
CA SER A 20 -20.17 21.59 -58.88
C SER A 20 -19.37 20.95 -60.00
N GLN A 21 -19.93 19.88 -60.52
CA GLN A 21 -19.73 19.25 -61.81
C GLN A 21 -19.35 20.19 -62.98
N LYS A 22 -18.49 19.67 -63.88
CA LYS A 22 -18.79 19.73 -65.29
C LYS A 22 -18.00 18.71 -66.09
N LYS A 23 -18.71 17.83 -66.78
CA LYS A 23 -18.29 17.03 -67.94
C LYS A 23 -18.75 17.80 -69.18
N PRO A 24 -18.02 17.76 -70.30
CA PRO A 24 -18.61 17.52 -71.62
C PRO A 24 -17.80 16.47 -72.35
N ALA A 25 -18.45 15.51 -72.86
CA ALA A 25 -19.06 15.32 -74.16
C ALA A 25 -18.05 14.98 -75.29
N ALA A 26 -18.35 13.87 -75.85
CA ALA A 26 -17.70 13.15 -76.92
C ALA A 26 -17.56 13.94 -78.20
N SER A 27 -16.54 13.62 -78.98
CA SER A 27 -16.57 13.79 -80.46
C SER A 27 -15.92 12.58 -81.13
N SER A 28 -16.51 12.19 -82.15
CA SER A 28 -16.39 10.99 -82.95
C SER A 28 -15.19 10.91 -83.89
N VAL A 29 -14.59 9.74 -83.95
CA VAL A 29 -14.09 8.88 -85.08
C VAL A 29 -13.72 9.54 -86.42
N PRO A 30 -12.65 9.14 -87.15
CA PRO A 30 -12.72 7.92 -87.91
C PRO A 30 -11.50 6.98 -87.87
N ALA A 31 -11.79 5.75 -88.29
CA ALA A 31 -10.91 4.61 -88.43
C ALA A 31 -9.88 4.75 -89.57
N ALA A 32 -8.67 4.25 -89.31
CA ALA A 32 -7.79 3.78 -90.37
C ALA A 32 -6.95 2.61 -89.92
N HIS A 33 -6.80 1.65 -90.72
CA HIS A 33 -6.32 0.27 -90.57
C HIS A 33 -4.86 0.10 -90.23
N PRO A 34 -4.43 -1.15 -89.84
CA PRO A 34 -3.18 -1.48 -89.17
C PRO A 34 -2.00 -1.66 -90.11
N PRO A 35 -0.82 -1.65 -89.61
CA PRO A 35 -0.12 -2.89 -89.44
C PRO A 35 0.98 -2.98 -88.40
N TYR A 36 1.38 -4.20 -88.28
CA TYR A 36 2.66 -4.73 -87.70
C TYR A 36 2.76 -4.89 -86.19
N GLY A 37 2.85 -6.16 -85.90
CA GLY A 37 3.18 -6.77 -84.65
C GLY A 37 4.26 -6.07 -83.82
N SER A 38 3.84 -5.61 -82.65
CA SER A 38 4.73 -5.34 -81.49
C SER A 38 4.69 -6.57 -80.64
N ALA A 39 5.75 -7.31 -80.66
CA ALA A 39 6.00 -8.38 -79.66
C ALA A 39 5.70 -7.85 -78.27
N ALA A 40 4.69 -8.39 -77.65
CA ALA A 40 4.41 -8.16 -76.20
C ALA A 40 5.65 -8.55 -75.40
N LEU A 41 6.40 -7.55 -75.01
CA LEU A 41 7.44 -7.71 -73.99
C LEU A 41 6.75 -8.20 -72.72
N LYS A 42 6.84 -9.51 -72.46
CA LYS A 42 6.44 -10.12 -71.18
C LYS A 42 7.08 -9.31 -70.06
N PRO A 43 6.33 -8.72 -69.11
CA PRO A 43 6.93 -7.99 -68.01
C PRO A 43 7.80 -8.96 -67.24
N LYS A 44 9.09 -8.65 -67.20
CA LYS A 44 10.09 -9.45 -66.52
C LYS A 44 9.67 -9.54 -65.03
N LYS A 45 9.49 -10.75 -64.52
CA LYS A 45 9.14 -11.12 -63.11
C LYS A 45 10.04 -10.56 -62.00
N LYS A 46 10.97 -9.65 -62.36
CA LYS A 46 11.97 -9.04 -61.40
C LYS A 46 11.38 -7.94 -60.53
N VAL A 47 10.29 -7.25 -60.97
CA VAL A 47 9.69 -6.15 -60.16
C VAL A 47 9.00 -6.68 -58.90
N GLY A 48 8.33 -7.81 -58.96
CA GLY A 48 7.71 -8.45 -57.78
C GLY A 48 8.72 -8.90 -56.73
N LEU A 49 9.89 -9.38 -57.20
CA LEU A 49 10.99 -9.78 -56.27
C LEU A 49 11.56 -8.56 -55.54
N ILE A 50 11.80 -7.47 -56.26
CA ILE A 50 12.33 -6.23 -55.69
C ILE A 50 11.36 -5.62 -54.69
N VAL A 51 10.04 -5.56 -55.00
CA VAL A 51 9.01 -5.08 -54.10
C VAL A 51 8.90 -5.99 -52.88
N GLY A 52 9.00 -7.32 -53.05
CA GLY A 52 9.03 -8.27 -51.93
C GLY A 52 10.22 -8.08 -50.99
N ILE A 53 11.39 -7.87 -51.56
CA ILE A 53 12.62 -7.60 -50.72
C ILE A 53 12.49 -6.28 -50.01
N ILE A 54 12.05 -5.20 -50.64
CA ILE A 54 11.87 -3.88 -50.00
C ILE A 54 10.81 -3.96 -48.88
N SER A 55 9.69 -4.63 -49.13
CA SER A 55 8.65 -4.82 -48.10
C SER A 55 9.19 -5.66 -46.94
N GLY A 56 9.96 -6.74 -47.19
CA GLY A 56 10.55 -7.57 -46.16
C GLY A 56 11.57 -6.80 -45.29
N VAL A 57 12.41 -5.97 -45.93
CA VAL A 57 13.36 -5.11 -45.20
C VAL A 57 12.64 -4.06 -44.36
N LEU A 58 11.56 -3.45 -44.87
CA LEU A 58 10.78 -2.48 -44.15
C LEU A 58 10.13 -3.10 -42.91
N ILE A 59 9.53 -4.29 -43.04
CA ILE A 59 8.95 -5.06 -41.92
C ILE A 59 10.02 -5.39 -40.88
N LEU A 60 11.20 -5.81 -41.33
CA LEU A 60 12.32 -6.11 -40.43
C LEU A 60 12.79 -4.86 -39.67
N ILE A 61 12.92 -3.72 -40.34
CA ILE A 61 13.27 -2.44 -39.71
C ILE A 61 12.21 -2.03 -38.68
N LEU A 62 10.92 -2.16 -39.00
CA LEU A 62 9.84 -1.87 -38.08
C LEU A 62 9.86 -2.82 -36.87
N ALA A 63 10.12 -4.11 -37.08
CA ALA A 63 10.24 -5.10 -36.02
C ALA A 63 11.43 -4.79 -35.08
N ILE A 64 12.59 -4.41 -35.65
CA ILE A 64 13.76 -3.98 -34.87
C ILE A 64 13.45 -2.70 -34.11
N ALA A 65 12.82 -1.70 -34.73
CA ALA A 65 12.43 -0.46 -34.07
C ALA A 65 11.44 -0.72 -32.93
N ALA A 66 10.45 -1.58 -33.14
CA ALA A 66 9.51 -2.00 -32.09
C ALA A 66 10.22 -2.74 -30.94
N ALA A 67 11.17 -3.64 -31.25
CA ALA A 67 11.98 -4.32 -30.25
C ALA A 67 12.84 -3.33 -29.45
N LEU A 68 13.49 -2.38 -30.13
CA LEU A 68 14.29 -1.34 -29.46
C LEU A 68 13.42 -0.45 -28.57
N LEU A 69 12.24 -0.02 -29.02
CA LEU A 69 11.28 0.74 -28.21
C LEU A 69 10.83 -0.08 -27.01
N TYR A 70 10.54 -1.37 -27.18
CA TYR A 70 10.19 -2.26 -26.08
C TYR A 70 11.34 -2.37 -25.06
N PHE A 71 12.56 -2.66 -25.48
CA PHE A 71 13.69 -2.83 -24.56
C PHE A 71 14.15 -1.51 -23.92
N LEU A 72 14.20 -0.42 -24.67
CA LEU A 72 14.71 0.86 -24.16
C LEU A 72 13.69 1.64 -23.36
N TRP A 73 12.41 1.51 -23.67
CA TRP A 73 11.36 2.29 -23.01
C TRP A 73 10.50 1.45 -22.05
N TRP A 74 9.97 0.30 -22.51
CA TRP A 74 9.06 -0.51 -21.69
C TRP A 74 9.78 -1.23 -20.56
N GLN A 75 10.96 -1.81 -20.84
CA GLN A 75 11.76 -2.51 -19.84
C GLN A 75 12.76 -1.61 -19.10
N ASN A 76 12.60 -0.29 -19.19
CA ASN A 76 13.39 0.65 -18.40
C ASN A 76 13.17 0.37 -16.91
N PRO A 77 14.22 0.10 -16.12
CA PRO A 77 14.09 -0.24 -14.70
C PRO A 77 13.31 0.77 -13.89
N GLN A 78 13.58 2.07 -14.08
CA GLN A 78 12.88 3.14 -13.36
C GLN A 78 11.39 3.19 -13.72
N LYS A 79 11.05 2.94 -14.98
CA LYS A 79 9.65 2.83 -15.41
C LYS A 79 8.96 1.62 -14.77
N ILE A 80 9.61 0.45 -14.75
CA ILE A 80 9.05 -0.77 -14.13
C ILE A 80 8.72 -0.52 -12.66
N VAL A 81 9.64 0.05 -11.88
CA VAL A 81 9.41 0.35 -10.47
C VAL A 81 8.31 1.41 -10.28
N THR A 82 8.34 2.48 -11.08
CA THR A 82 7.31 3.53 -11.02
C THR A 82 5.93 2.98 -11.32
N ASP A 83 5.79 2.22 -12.41
CA ASP A 83 4.53 1.62 -12.81
C ASP A 83 4.06 0.54 -11.80
N ALA A 84 4.97 -0.22 -11.19
CA ALA A 84 4.62 -1.19 -10.16
C ALA A 84 3.96 -0.54 -8.95
N VAL A 85 4.49 0.60 -8.50
CA VAL A 85 3.88 1.38 -7.42
C VAL A 85 2.51 1.94 -7.84
N VAL A 86 2.43 2.55 -9.02
CA VAL A 86 1.18 3.09 -9.58
C VAL A 86 0.11 2.02 -9.73
N ASN A 87 0.47 0.86 -10.27
CA ASN A 87 -0.44 -0.27 -10.44
C ASN A 87 -0.97 -0.76 -9.09
N THR A 88 -0.11 -0.79 -8.06
CA THR A 88 -0.52 -1.17 -6.70
C THR A 88 -1.51 -0.16 -6.10
N MET A 89 -1.30 1.14 -6.30
CA MET A 89 -2.23 2.19 -5.83
C MET A 89 -3.62 2.10 -6.47
N THR A 90 -3.70 1.59 -7.69
CA THR A 90 -4.95 1.52 -8.47
C THR A 90 -5.60 0.15 -8.45
N THR A 91 -4.89 -0.88 -7.99
CA THR A 91 -5.40 -2.24 -7.93
C THR A 91 -6.54 -2.37 -6.92
N LYS A 92 -7.55 -3.18 -7.25
CA LYS A 92 -8.70 -3.42 -6.37
C LYS A 92 -8.59 -4.73 -5.60
N LYS A 93 -7.77 -5.64 -6.09
CA LYS A 93 -7.64 -7.00 -5.57
C LYS A 93 -6.18 -7.35 -5.37
N ALA A 94 -5.86 -7.90 -4.21
CA ALA A 94 -4.53 -8.40 -3.92
C ALA A 94 -4.57 -9.39 -2.77
N VAL A 95 -3.66 -10.36 -2.81
CA VAL A 95 -3.28 -11.17 -1.66
C VAL A 95 -1.83 -10.85 -1.32
N VAL A 96 -1.59 -10.56 -0.04
CA VAL A 96 -0.27 -10.21 0.46
C VAL A 96 0.11 -11.17 1.57
N ASN A 97 1.26 -11.81 1.46
CA ASN A 97 1.86 -12.59 2.54
C ASN A 97 3.11 -11.86 3.02
N GLY A 98 3.21 -11.64 4.32
CA GLY A 98 4.26 -10.85 4.91
C GLY A 98 4.93 -11.53 6.09
N LYS A 99 6.21 -11.24 6.26
CA LYS A 99 6.97 -11.59 7.46
C LYS A 99 7.73 -10.37 7.94
N MET A 100 7.53 -10.02 9.21
CA MET A 100 8.28 -8.96 9.86
C MET A 100 9.05 -9.53 11.04
N THR A 101 10.29 -9.11 11.21
CA THR A 101 11.10 -9.44 12.38
C THR A 101 11.68 -8.15 12.93
N VAL A 102 11.51 -7.94 14.22
CA VAL A 102 12.13 -6.84 14.95
C VAL A 102 12.96 -7.45 16.09
N ILE A 103 14.19 -7.03 16.19
CA ILE A 103 15.11 -7.37 17.29
C ILE A 103 15.43 -6.06 17.99
N ALA A 104 15.16 -6.01 19.29
CA ALA A 104 15.41 -4.85 20.14
C ALA A 104 16.43 -5.23 21.22
N ASN A 105 17.43 -4.36 21.43
CA ASN A 105 18.45 -4.49 22.49
C ASN A 105 19.11 -5.88 22.52
N ASN A 106 19.36 -6.47 21.33
CA ASN A 106 19.95 -7.79 21.10
C ASN A 106 19.26 -8.98 21.78
N ASP A 107 18.21 -8.76 22.55
CA ASP A 107 17.66 -9.77 23.46
C ASP A 107 16.18 -10.06 23.30
N SER A 108 15.39 -9.11 22.80
CA SER A 108 13.96 -9.30 22.57
C SER A 108 13.65 -9.35 21.09
N LYS A 109 12.85 -10.35 20.70
CA LYS A 109 12.51 -10.58 19.30
C LYS A 109 11.00 -10.59 19.12
N ILE A 110 10.51 -9.86 18.12
CA ILE A 110 9.13 -9.90 17.67
C ILE A 110 9.14 -10.43 16.23
N GLU A 111 8.40 -11.50 16.00
CA GLU A 111 8.16 -12.06 14.67
C GLU A 111 6.68 -11.94 14.36
N LEU A 112 6.35 -11.33 13.23
CA LEU A 112 4.99 -11.23 12.72
C LEU A 112 4.89 -11.97 11.40
N ASN A 113 3.89 -12.85 11.28
CA ASN A 113 3.45 -13.37 10.00
C ASN A 113 2.14 -12.68 9.66
N ILE A 114 2.05 -12.12 8.46
CA ILE A 114 0.94 -11.30 8.01
C ILE A 114 0.36 -11.97 6.77
N LYS A 115 -0.95 -12.18 6.75
CA LYS A 115 -1.68 -12.56 5.55
C LYS A 115 -2.81 -11.56 5.35
N SER A 116 -2.80 -10.87 4.23
CA SER A 116 -3.82 -9.89 3.90
C SER A 116 -4.45 -10.18 2.55
N ALA A 117 -5.76 -10.01 2.47
CA ALA A 117 -6.51 -10.06 1.24
C ALA A 117 -7.31 -8.76 1.09
N ALA A 118 -7.31 -8.22 -0.11
CA ALA A 118 -8.12 -7.07 -0.49
C ALA A 118 -9.02 -7.44 -1.66
N ASP A 119 -10.29 -7.08 -1.57
CA ASP A 119 -11.26 -7.04 -2.65
C ASP A 119 -12.08 -5.76 -2.44
N SER A 120 -11.47 -4.65 -2.89
CA SER A 120 -11.94 -3.29 -2.60
C SER A 120 -13.46 -3.14 -2.81
N PRO A 121 -14.17 -2.60 -1.82
CA PRO A 121 -13.65 -1.88 -0.63
C PRO A 121 -13.37 -2.76 0.60
N LYS A 122 -13.59 -4.07 0.55
CA LYS A 122 -13.37 -4.98 1.67
C LYS A 122 -11.90 -5.36 1.81
N THR A 123 -11.45 -5.52 3.05
CA THR A 123 -10.12 -6.06 3.36
C THR A 123 -10.19 -7.05 4.51
N LYS A 124 -9.27 -8.01 4.49
CA LYS A 124 -9.03 -8.93 5.61
C LYS A 124 -7.54 -9.02 5.85
N THR A 125 -7.13 -8.96 7.11
CA THR A 125 -5.73 -9.15 7.50
C THR A 125 -5.67 -10.06 8.73
N ASP A 126 -4.96 -11.16 8.60
CA ASP A 126 -4.62 -12.07 9.68
C ASP A 126 -3.15 -11.81 10.07
N VAL A 127 -2.87 -11.65 11.36
CA VAL A 127 -1.53 -11.44 11.91
C VAL A 127 -1.28 -12.47 13.00
N GLU A 128 -0.17 -13.18 12.89
CA GLU A 128 0.34 -14.02 13.97
C GLU A 128 1.63 -13.38 14.50
N ALA A 129 1.64 -13.03 15.78
CA ALA A 129 2.78 -12.44 16.46
C ALA A 129 3.39 -13.43 17.43
N LYS A 130 4.71 -13.62 17.34
CA LYS A 130 5.52 -14.34 18.31
C LYS A 130 6.48 -13.37 18.98
N ILE A 131 6.29 -13.13 20.27
CA ILE A 131 7.10 -12.22 21.08
C ILE A 131 7.98 -13.06 21.99
N THR A 132 9.29 -12.98 21.80
CA THR A 132 10.28 -13.66 22.64
C THR A 132 10.99 -12.63 23.48
N LEU A 133 10.87 -12.76 24.80
CA LEU A 133 11.52 -11.93 25.79
C LEU A 133 12.67 -12.75 26.41
N LYS A 134 13.90 -12.47 26.00
CA LYS A 134 15.06 -13.28 26.39
C LYS A 134 15.36 -13.18 27.91
N ASN A 135 15.23 -11.99 28.49
CA ASN A 135 15.51 -11.76 29.91
C ASN A 135 14.68 -12.63 30.86
N VAL A 136 13.53 -13.13 30.41
CA VAL A 136 12.63 -14.00 31.18
C VAL A 136 12.41 -15.35 30.54
N SER A 137 13.12 -15.66 29.43
CA SER A 137 13.01 -16.91 28.66
C SER A 137 11.55 -17.28 28.32
N LYS A 138 10.72 -16.26 28.09
CA LYS A 138 9.29 -16.42 27.79
C LYS A 138 8.99 -16.08 26.34
N THR A 139 8.10 -16.89 25.76
CA THR A 139 7.53 -16.65 24.42
C THR A 139 6.02 -16.54 24.54
N VAL A 140 5.45 -15.49 23.95
CA VAL A 140 4.02 -15.24 23.86
C VAL A 140 3.60 -15.27 22.40
N ASN A 141 2.52 -15.99 22.10
CA ASN A 141 1.93 -16.03 20.78
C ASN A 141 0.58 -15.28 20.81
N LEU A 142 0.43 -14.35 19.88
CA LEU A 142 -0.81 -13.60 19.67
C LEU A 142 -1.28 -13.80 18.25
N LYS A 143 -2.59 -13.91 18.07
CA LYS A 143 -3.19 -13.88 16.74
C LYS A 143 -4.23 -12.77 16.70
N ALA A 144 -4.18 -11.96 15.64
CA ALA A 144 -5.16 -10.95 15.37
C ALA A 144 -5.76 -11.17 13.98
N ALA A 145 -7.05 -11.00 13.86
CA ALA A 145 -7.72 -10.90 12.57
C ALA A 145 -8.46 -9.57 12.51
N VAL A 146 -8.30 -8.84 11.41
CA VAL A 146 -8.96 -7.56 11.15
C VAL A 146 -9.69 -7.68 9.83
N VAL A 147 -10.98 -7.34 9.82
CA VAL A 147 -11.80 -7.29 8.60
C VAL A 147 -12.40 -5.90 8.50
N THR A 148 -12.36 -5.30 7.31
CA THR A 148 -13.07 -4.05 7.03
C THR A 148 -14.15 -4.36 6.00
N ASP A 149 -15.38 -3.91 6.27
CA ASP A 149 -16.49 -4.07 5.34
C ASP A 149 -16.58 -2.91 4.32
N GLN A 150 -17.56 -2.99 3.44
CA GLN A 150 -17.80 -1.97 2.41
C GLN A 150 -18.24 -0.61 2.98
N ASP A 151 -18.78 -0.58 4.18
CA ASP A 151 -19.28 0.62 4.85
C ASP A 151 -18.18 1.27 5.72
N GLY A 152 -17.00 0.63 5.78
CA GLY A 152 -15.85 1.08 6.56
C GLY A 152 -15.91 0.69 8.03
N ALA A 153 -16.82 -0.20 8.44
CA ALA A 153 -16.77 -0.77 9.76
C ALA A 153 -15.61 -1.76 9.89
N ILE A 154 -14.95 -1.74 11.04
CA ILE A 154 -13.78 -2.56 11.33
C ILE A 154 -14.17 -3.63 12.35
N TYR A 155 -13.85 -4.86 12.03
CA TYR A 155 -14.04 -6.03 12.88
C TYR A 155 -12.66 -6.53 13.31
N ILE A 156 -12.48 -6.72 14.61
CA ILE A 156 -11.20 -7.15 15.19
C ILE A 156 -11.45 -8.39 16.04
N LYS A 157 -10.59 -9.39 15.88
CA LYS A 157 -10.55 -10.58 16.73
C LYS A 157 -9.14 -10.77 17.23
N LEU A 158 -8.98 -10.91 18.55
CA LEU A 158 -7.69 -11.14 19.20
C LEU A 158 -7.73 -12.51 19.90
N ASN A 159 -6.69 -13.30 19.76
CA ASN A 159 -6.51 -14.56 20.47
C ASN A 159 -5.16 -14.56 21.17
N GLY A 160 -5.08 -15.14 22.38
CA GLY A 160 -3.87 -15.18 23.19
C GLY A 160 -3.66 -13.97 24.07
N VAL A 161 -4.66 -13.08 24.18
CA VAL A 161 -4.59 -11.89 25.03
C VAL A 161 -4.43 -12.27 26.50
N ARG A 162 -5.07 -13.32 26.95
CA ARG A 162 -4.94 -13.83 28.34
C ARG A 162 -3.50 -14.23 28.65
N ASP A 163 -2.86 -14.97 27.74
CA ASP A 163 -1.47 -15.42 27.94
C ASP A 163 -0.48 -14.26 27.90
N LEU A 164 -0.75 -13.25 27.06
CA LEU A 164 0.01 -12.00 27.06
C LEU A 164 -0.11 -11.30 28.41
N VAL A 165 -1.33 -11.11 28.92
CA VAL A 165 -1.56 -10.45 30.22
C VAL A 165 -0.88 -11.20 31.35
N LYS A 166 -1.02 -12.53 31.41
CA LYS A 166 -0.29 -13.36 32.40
C LYS A 166 1.22 -13.14 32.35
N SER A 167 1.77 -13.12 31.13
CA SER A 167 3.20 -12.96 30.93
C SER A 167 3.68 -11.57 31.34
N VAL A 168 2.93 -10.52 31.00
CA VAL A 168 3.25 -9.13 31.35
C VAL A 168 3.15 -8.92 32.85
N VAL A 169 2.08 -9.39 33.50
CA VAL A 169 1.92 -9.29 34.96
C VAL A 169 3.04 -10.03 35.70
N SER A 170 3.34 -11.26 35.27
CA SER A 170 4.43 -12.03 35.84
C SER A 170 5.78 -11.30 35.72
N LEU A 171 6.08 -10.75 34.52
CA LEU A 171 7.28 -9.99 34.26
C LEU A 171 7.36 -8.72 35.13
N ALA A 172 6.25 -7.98 35.21
CA ALA A 172 6.20 -6.75 36.02
C ALA A 172 6.45 -7.03 37.49
N ILE A 173 5.93 -8.12 38.05
CA ILE A 173 6.17 -8.52 39.41
C ILE A 173 7.63 -9.01 39.61
N GLU A 174 8.11 -9.91 38.73
CA GLU A 174 9.46 -10.46 38.76
C GLU A 174 10.55 -9.39 38.60
N SER A 175 10.31 -8.33 37.82
CA SER A 175 11.26 -7.24 37.63
C SER A 175 11.31 -6.23 38.79
N ASN A 176 10.22 -6.14 39.56
CA ASN A 176 10.14 -5.19 40.68
C ASN A 176 10.45 -5.83 42.05
N VAL A 177 10.55 -7.17 42.12
CA VAL A 177 10.89 -7.87 43.35
C VAL A 177 12.31 -8.44 43.21
N PRO A 178 13.28 -7.98 44.00
CA PRO A 178 14.65 -8.52 44.00
C PRO A 178 14.65 -10.02 44.30
N SER A 179 15.44 -10.80 43.57
CA SER A 179 15.59 -12.25 43.80
C SER A 179 16.00 -12.55 45.25
N SER A 180 16.83 -11.71 45.87
CA SER A 180 17.20 -11.81 47.27
C SER A 180 16.01 -11.72 48.24
N ALA A 181 14.94 -11.04 47.91
CA ALA A 181 13.73 -10.97 48.72
C ALA A 181 12.95 -12.30 48.71
N TYR A 182 13.00 -13.04 47.60
CA TYR A 182 12.41 -14.37 47.52
C TYR A 182 13.16 -15.42 48.34
N GLU A 183 14.48 -15.26 48.44
CA GLU A 183 15.36 -16.18 49.20
C GLU A 183 15.31 -15.90 50.70
N ALA A 184 15.19 -14.62 51.09
CA ALA A 184 15.22 -14.20 52.48
C ALA A 184 13.95 -14.52 53.27
N SER A 185 12.77 -14.68 52.59
CA SER A 185 11.52 -14.91 53.32
C SER A 185 10.54 -15.76 52.50
N PRO A 186 10.40 -17.06 52.85
CA PRO A 186 9.41 -17.93 52.21
C PRO A 186 7.96 -17.44 52.32
N SER A 187 7.62 -16.75 53.41
CA SER A 187 6.29 -16.15 53.61
C SER A 187 6.03 -15.00 52.67
N LEU A 188 7.02 -14.15 52.38
CA LEU A 188 6.91 -13.07 51.38
C LEU A 188 6.69 -13.62 49.99
N LYS A 189 7.40 -14.70 49.63
CA LYS A 189 7.19 -15.40 48.35
C LYS A 189 5.76 -15.89 48.19
N GLN A 190 5.18 -16.52 49.23
CA GLN A 190 3.78 -16.98 49.20
C GLN A 190 2.80 -15.83 49.05
N GLN A 191 3.03 -14.70 49.75
CA GLN A 191 2.18 -13.51 49.61
C GLN A 191 2.26 -12.92 48.20
N ILE A 192 3.44 -12.79 47.62
CA ILE A 192 3.61 -12.29 46.24
C ILE A 192 2.92 -13.20 45.22
N GLU A 193 3.07 -14.53 45.34
CA GLU A 193 2.41 -15.49 44.45
C GLU A 193 0.87 -15.45 44.61
N ALA A 194 0.36 -15.24 45.83
CA ALA A 194 -1.08 -15.07 46.08
C ALA A 194 -1.61 -13.79 45.42
N VAL A 195 -0.91 -12.66 45.58
CA VAL A 195 -1.27 -11.38 44.94
C VAL A 195 -1.21 -11.51 43.40
N LYS A 196 -0.14 -12.12 42.88
CA LYS A 196 0.03 -12.39 41.44
C LYS A 196 -1.15 -13.20 40.90
N LYS A 197 -1.52 -14.30 41.59
CA LYS A 197 -2.65 -15.14 41.21
C LYS A 197 -3.97 -14.36 41.22
N GLN A 198 -4.19 -13.53 42.24
CA GLN A 198 -5.39 -12.70 42.34
C GLN A 198 -5.50 -11.68 41.20
N ILE A 199 -4.40 -10.94 40.88
CA ILE A 199 -4.35 -9.98 39.79
C ILE A 199 -4.61 -10.69 38.47
N ILE A 200 -3.93 -11.81 38.23
CA ILE A 200 -4.10 -12.60 36.99
C ILE A 200 -5.55 -13.05 36.84
N SER A 201 -6.16 -13.61 37.89
CA SER A 201 -7.56 -14.09 37.84
C SER A 201 -8.55 -12.98 37.49
N GLN A 202 -8.41 -11.80 38.13
CA GLN A 202 -9.27 -10.63 37.82
C GLN A 202 -9.11 -10.13 36.38
N LEU A 203 -7.87 -10.12 35.88
CA LEU A 203 -7.59 -9.70 34.50
C LEU A 203 -8.05 -10.77 33.50
N GLU A 204 -7.92 -12.05 33.80
CA GLU A 204 -8.42 -13.14 32.95
C GLU A 204 -9.92 -13.11 32.76
N GLU A 205 -10.68 -12.83 33.82
CA GLU A 205 -12.12 -12.66 33.72
C GLU A 205 -12.47 -11.53 32.72
N LYS A 206 -11.81 -10.38 32.89
CA LYS A 206 -12.00 -9.24 31.99
C LYS A 206 -11.57 -9.57 30.56
N MET A 207 -10.40 -10.17 30.37
CA MET A 207 -9.87 -10.52 29.05
C MET A 207 -10.71 -11.60 28.36
N SER A 208 -11.47 -12.42 29.09
CA SER A 208 -12.41 -13.39 28.52
C SER A 208 -13.50 -12.76 27.67
N LYS A 209 -13.76 -11.47 27.86
CA LYS A 209 -14.76 -10.72 27.09
C LYS A 209 -14.26 -10.33 25.70
N ILE A 210 -12.95 -10.29 25.49
CA ILE A 210 -12.33 -9.88 24.22
C ILE A 210 -11.57 -11.05 23.53
N ASP A 211 -10.99 -11.96 24.31
CA ASP A 211 -10.15 -13.04 23.77
C ASP A 211 -10.98 -14.02 22.94
N GLY A 212 -10.63 -14.17 21.67
CA GLY A 212 -11.31 -15.06 20.73
C GLY A 212 -12.65 -14.54 20.19
N LYS A 213 -13.09 -13.33 20.56
CA LYS A 213 -14.37 -12.76 20.10
C LYS A 213 -14.15 -11.72 19.01
N TRP A 214 -15.11 -11.65 18.10
CA TRP A 214 -15.18 -10.54 17.16
C TRP A 214 -15.74 -9.29 17.83
N LEU A 215 -15.02 -8.20 17.69
CA LEU A 215 -15.39 -6.87 18.16
C LEU A 215 -15.56 -5.98 16.94
N LYS A 216 -16.67 -5.24 16.88
CA LYS A 216 -16.97 -4.29 15.81
C LYS A 216 -16.78 -2.86 16.32
N THR A 217 -16.14 -2.04 15.50
CA THR A 217 -16.11 -0.58 15.70
C THR A 217 -16.42 0.11 14.38
N THR A 218 -17.04 1.27 14.45
CA THR A 218 -17.32 2.12 13.30
C THR A 218 -16.47 3.38 13.38
N ALA A 219 -16.40 4.12 12.28
CA ALA A 219 -15.76 5.43 12.30
C ALA A 219 -16.40 6.35 13.36
N GLU A 220 -17.71 6.27 13.56
CA GLU A 220 -18.44 7.06 14.56
C GLU A 220 -18.06 6.69 16.00
N ASP A 221 -17.87 5.40 16.30
CA ASP A 221 -17.44 4.96 17.63
C ASP A 221 -16.03 5.47 17.98
N ILE A 222 -15.16 5.53 16.98
CA ILE A 222 -13.78 6.00 17.13
C ILE A 222 -13.74 7.53 17.24
N THR A 223 -14.65 8.23 16.56
CA THR A 223 -14.65 9.70 16.45
C THR A 223 -15.02 10.42 17.72
N ASN A 224 -15.78 9.77 18.59
CA ASN A 224 -16.12 10.35 19.89
C ASN A 224 -14.93 10.37 20.85
N SER A 225 -13.81 9.74 20.51
CA SER A 225 -12.66 9.59 21.38
C SER A 225 -11.41 10.35 20.90
N ASN A 226 -11.25 10.62 19.60
CA ASN A 226 -10.06 11.34 19.08
C ASN A 226 -10.30 11.87 17.66
N THR A 227 -10.20 13.19 17.46
CA THR A 227 -10.40 13.88 16.18
C THR A 227 -9.42 13.41 15.10
N ASP A 228 -8.17 13.07 15.48
CA ASP A 228 -7.12 12.68 14.54
C ASP A 228 -7.40 11.32 13.91
N ILE A 229 -7.94 10.39 14.70
CA ILE A 229 -8.30 9.04 14.22
C ILE A 229 -9.49 9.12 13.26
N LYS A 230 -10.46 9.97 13.56
CA LYS A 230 -11.61 10.23 12.66
C LYS A 230 -11.14 10.67 11.29
N CYS A 231 -10.34 11.70 11.28
CA CYS A 231 -9.85 12.33 10.07
C CYS A 231 -9.07 11.31 9.22
N SER A 232 -8.20 10.52 9.84
CA SER A 232 -7.45 9.46 9.16
C SER A 232 -8.37 8.38 8.57
N ALA A 233 -9.40 7.97 9.31
CA ALA A 233 -10.38 6.99 8.85
C ALA A 233 -11.19 7.50 7.64
N GLU A 234 -11.58 8.77 7.63
CA GLU A 234 -12.28 9.40 6.50
C GLU A 234 -11.40 9.45 5.24
N ILE A 235 -10.10 9.76 5.38
CA ILE A 235 -9.14 9.73 4.27
C ILE A 235 -9.01 8.31 3.71
N VAL A 236 -8.85 7.31 4.58
CA VAL A 236 -8.77 5.90 4.16
C VAL A 236 -10.04 5.47 3.43
N LYS A 237 -11.22 5.77 3.99
CA LYS A 237 -12.51 5.49 3.35
C LYS A 237 -12.64 6.16 1.98
N LYS A 238 -12.21 7.42 1.85
CA LYS A 238 -12.21 8.14 0.58
C LYS A 238 -11.28 7.46 -0.42
N LEU A 239 -10.07 7.09 -0.02
CA LEU A 239 -9.13 6.37 -0.88
C LEU A 239 -9.63 4.98 -1.29
N GLN A 240 -10.36 4.27 -0.42
CA GLN A 240 -10.94 2.97 -0.77
C GLN A 240 -12.06 3.09 -1.81
N ASN A 241 -12.90 4.10 -1.72
CA ASN A 241 -14.12 4.23 -2.51
C ASN A 241 -13.96 5.15 -3.74
N ASP A 242 -13.03 6.09 -3.73
CA ASP A 242 -12.82 7.04 -4.81
C ASP A 242 -11.65 6.62 -5.73
N SER A 243 -12.01 6.00 -6.86
CA SER A 243 -11.03 5.60 -7.87
C SER A 243 -10.36 6.80 -8.56
N LYS A 244 -11.03 7.97 -8.62
CA LYS A 244 -10.46 9.19 -9.21
C LYS A 244 -9.37 9.74 -8.31
N ALA A 245 -9.61 9.79 -7.01
CA ALA A 245 -8.62 10.22 -6.03
C ALA A 245 -7.37 9.32 -6.06
N ARG A 246 -7.55 8.00 -6.12
CA ARG A 246 -6.40 7.07 -6.28
C ARG A 246 -5.63 7.31 -7.57
N LYS A 247 -6.34 7.51 -8.68
CA LYS A 247 -5.71 7.79 -9.98
C LYS A 247 -4.95 9.11 -9.96
N GLU A 248 -5.51 10.16 -9.36
CA GLU A 248 -4.86 11.47 -9.21
C GLU A 248 -3.52 11.34 -8.47
N ILE A 249 -3.50 10.63 -7.33
CA ILE A 249 -2.26 10.36 -6.58
C ILE A 249 -1.27 9.54 -7.41
N ALA A 250 -1.74 8.53 -8.12
CA ALA A 250 -0.91 7.69 -8.97
C ALA A 250 -0.27 8.48 -10.13
N ASP A 251 -1.02 9.40 -10.73
CA ASP A 251 -0.52 10.26 -11.81
C ASP A 251 0.50 11.29 -11.30
N ILE A 252 0.29 11.86 -10.11
CA ILE A 252 1.28 12.72 -9.43
C ILE A 252 2.54 11.94 -9.11
N TYR A 253 2.41 10.71 -8.59
CA TYR A 253 3.57 9.86 -8.31
C TYR A 253 4.33 9.50 -9.59
N ARG A 254 3.64 9.21 -10.70
CA ARG A 254 4.29 8.91 -11.98
C ARG A 254 5.15 10.07 -12.48
N GLN A 255 4.72 11.30 -12.25
CA GLN A 255 5.47 12.51 -12.62
C GLN A 255 6.64 12.79 -11.66
N ASN A 256 6.48 12.43 -10.39
CA ASN A 256 7.43 12.72 -9.31
C ASN A 256 7.88 11.44 -8.60
N SER A 257 8.21 10.38 -9.36
CA SER A 257 8.66 9.11 -8.80
C SER A 257 9.97 9.29 -8.03
N PHE A 258 9.90 9.10 -6.72
CA PHE A 258 11.03 9.30 -5.81
C PHE A 258 11.74 7.99 -5.40
N LEU A 259 11.28 6.84 -5.87
CA LEU A 259 11.98 5.58 -5.69
C LEU A 259 13.06 5.44 -6.79
N ILE A 260 14.24 5.96 -6.53
CA ILE A 260 15.37 5.94 -7.47
C ILE A 260 16.11 4.61 -7.34
N ILE A 261 16.35 3.95 -8.45
CA ILE A 261 17.04 2.66 -8.48
C ILE A 261 18.54 2.86 -8.29
N LYS A 262 19.09 2.10 -7.34
CA LYS A 262 20.51 2.01 -7.05
C LYS A 262 21.17 0.84 -7.78
N ASP A 263 20.53 -0.35 -7.74
CA ASP A 263 21.03 -1.56 -8.37
C ASP A 263 19.88 -2.38 -8.97
N THR A 264 20.17 -3.06 -10.07
CA THR A 264 19.23 -3.90 -10.83
C THR A 264 19.68 -5.36 -10.93
N LYS A 265 20.72 -5.74 -10.21
CA LYS A 265 21.34 -7.09 -10.27
C LYS A 265 20.91 -7.97 -9.10
N LEU A 266 19.67 -7.87 -8.68
CA LEU A 266 19.12 -8.75 -7.65
C LEU A 266 18.55 -10.01 -8.30
N ASP A 267 18.61 -11.11 -7.54
CA ASP A 267 17.95 -12.36 -7.93
C ASP A 267 16.44 -12.16 -8.09
N ASP A 268 15.84 -12.90 -9.01
CA ASP A 268 14.40 -12.88 -9.25
C ASP A 268 13.63 -13.46 -8.06
N ARG A 269 12.45 -12.90 -7.78
CA ARG A 269 11.56 -13.38 -6.72
C ARG A 269 10.11 -13.33 -7.18
N ASN A 270 9.37 -14.42 -6.99
CA ASN A 270 7.94 -14.55 -7.36
C ASN A 270 7.64 -14.17 -8.82
N GLY A 271 8.61 -14.45 -9.73
CA GLY A 271 8.51 -14.08 -11.15
C GLY A 271 8.74 -12.59 -11.43
N GLY A 272 9.21 -11.83 -10.45
CA GLY A 272 9.59 -10.43 -10.60
C GLY A 272 11.10 -10.24 -10.61
N ARG A 273 11.58 -9.31 -11.43
CA ARG A 273 12.97 -8.82 -11.43
C ARG A 273 13.18 -7.92 -10.22
N GLY A 274 14.30 -8.06 -9.54
CA GLY A 274 14.64 -7.30 -8.34
C GLY A 274 15.36 -5.99 -8.63
N PHE A 275 15.02 -4.96 -7.82
CA PHE A 275 15.60 -3.61 -7.86
C PHE A 275 15.89 -3.13 -6.43
N GLU A 276 17.13 -2.69 -6.17
CA GLU A 276 17.46 -1.98 -4.94
C GLU A 276 17.26 -0.49 -5.12
N ILE A 277 16.61 0.13 -4.13
CA ILE A 277 16.26 1.56 -4.13
C ILE A 277 17.31 2.35 -3.34
N ASP A 278 17.76 3.46 -3.90
CA ASP A 278 18.66 4.38 -3.22
C ASP A 278 17.89 5.26 -2.23
N LEU A 279 17.94 4.91 -0.95
CA LEU A 279 17.32 5.65 0.13
C LEU A 279 18.03 6.96 0.50
N ASN A 280 19.25 7.17 -0.03
CA ASN A 280 20.08 8.33 0.29
C ASN A 280 20.32 9.26 -0.92
N SER A 281 19.56 9.06 -1.99
CA SER A 281 19.64 9.87 -3.21
C SER A 281 19.09 11.28 -2.98
N ASP A 282 19.88 12.30 -3.32
CA ASP A 282 19.42 13.70 -3.33
C ASP A 282 18.31 13.92 -4.36
N GLU A 283 18.36 13.19 -5.49
CA GLU A 283 17.28 13.19 -6.48
C GLU A 283 15.97 12.64 -5.90
N ALA A 284 16.04 11.53 -5.15
CA ALA A 284 14.87 10.97 -4.47
C ALA A 284 14.26 11.99 -3.49
N ALA A 285 15.10 12.69 -2.71
CA ALA A 285 14.66 13.70 -1.76
C ALA A 285 13.98 14.89 -2.47
N ALA A 286 14.55 15.37 -3.59
CA ALA A 286 13.96 16.42 -4.39
C ALA A 286 12.61 16.03 -4.98
N LYS A 287 12.53 14.86 -5.61
CA LYS A 287 11.27 14.32 -6.18
C LYS A 287 10.21 14.05 -5.11
N ALA A 288 10.59 13.57 -3.93
CA ALA A 288 9.66 13.39 -2.82
C ALA A 288 9.06 14.72 -2.34
N LYS A 289 9.87 15.79 -2.33
CA LYS A 289 9.39 17.14 -2.03
C LYS A 289 8.41 17.65 -3.08
N ASP A 290 8.71 17.43 -4.37
CA ASP A 290 7.84 17.84 -5.48
C ASP A 290 6.53 17.03 -5.46
N PHE A 291 6.60 15.72 -5.19
CA PHE A 291 5.43 14.86 -4.97
C PHE A 291 4.55 15.40 -3.82
N SER A 292 5.16 15.71 -2.67
CA SER A 292 4.44 16.24 -1.51
C SER A 292 3.73 17.55 -1.85
N LYS A 293 4.44 18.47 -2.54
CA LYS A 293 3.88 19.77 -2.98
C LYS A 293 2.72 19.57 -3.97
N ALA A 294 2.86 18.67 -4.94
CA ALA A 294 1.81 18.37 -5.90
C ALA A 294 0.60 17.72 -5.21
N LEU A 295 0.84 16.80 -4.28
CA LEU A 295 -0.21 16.14 -3.49
C LEU A 295 -1.02 17.15 -2.68
N GLU A 296 -0.40 18.18 -2.08
CA GLU A 296 -1.09 19.21 -1.30
C GLU A 296 -2.14 19.97 -2.12
N SER A 297 -2.02 20.04 -3.44
CA SER A 297 -2.99 20.68 -4.32
C SER A 297 -4.27 19.86 -4.55
N THR A 298 -4.21 18.54 -4.31
CA THR A 298 -5.34 17.61 -4.49
C THR A 298 -6.38 17.73 -3.39
N SER A 299 -7.56 17.13 -3.61
CA SER A 299 -8.60 17.06 -2.58
C SER A 299 -8.12 16.23 -1.36
N ILE A 300 -7.45 15.11 -1.62
CA ILE A 300 -6.90 14.24 -0.56
C ILE A 300 -5.77 14.95 0.20
N GLY A 301 -4.89 15.65 -0.50
CA GLY A 301 -3.82 16.39 0.15
C GLY A 301 -4.32 17.51 1.06
N LYS A 302 -5.40 18.20 0.67
CA LYS A 302 -6.09 19.17 1.53
C LYS A 302 -6.70 18.50 2.76
N ASP A 303 -7.33 17.34 2.59
CA ASP A 303 -7.88 16.57 3.71
C ASP A 303 -6.75 16.14 4.67
N ILE A 304 -5.65 15.58 4.17
CA ILE A 304 -4.46 15.23 4.97
C ILE A 304 -3.93 16.44 5.72
N LYS A 305 -3.78 17.59 5.05
CA LYS A 305 -3.29 18.83 5.67
C LYS A 305 -4.21 19.32 6.77
N ASN A 306 -5.51 19.21 6.59
CA ASN A 306 -6.49 19.58 7.61
C ASN A 306 -6.40 18.65 8.81
N CYS A 307 -6.24 17.33 8.60
CA CYS A 307 -6.05 16.34 9.64
C CYS A 307 -4.78 16.53 10.46
N THR A 308 -3.71 17.00 9.84
CA THR A 308 -2.39 17.11 10.50
C THR A 308 -2.13 18.46 11.15
N LYS A 309 -3.04 19.44 11.03
CA LYS A 309 -2.87 20.76 11.64
C LYS A 309 -2.72 20.69 13.16
N ASP A 310 -3.49 19.81 13.80
CA ASP A 310 -3.52 19.68 15.26
C ASP A 310 -2.39 18.77 15.79
N VAL A 311 -1.87 17.86 14.94
CA VAL A 311 -0.79 16.92 15.31
C VAL A 311 0.60 17.58 15.35
N ARG A 312 0.80 18.68 14.63
CA ARG A 312 2.12 19.35 14.51
C ARG A 312 2.63 19.94 15.81
N HIS A 313 1.81 20.09 16.85
CA HIS A 313 2.25 20.65 18.14
C HIS A 313 3.05 19.68 19.02
N ASN A 314 3.04 18.36 18.74
CA ASN A 314 3.69 17.35 19.60
C ASN A 314 4.84 16.57 18.93
N ASN A 315 5.12 16.78 17.67
CA ASN A 315 6.22 16.06 17.02
C ASN A 315 7.52 16.83 17.21
N GLY A 316 8.31 16.36 18.19
CA GLY A 316 9.71 16.69 18.29
C GLY A 316 10.39 16.58 16.92
N SER A 317 11.19 17.58 16.60
CA SER A 317 11.99 17.68 15.39
C SER A 317 12.55 16.32 14.97
N VAL A 318 12.01 15.76 13.87
CA VAL A 318 12.67 14.65 13.19
C VAL A 318 14.02 15.19 12.73
N ASN A 319 15.07 14.77 13.39
CA ASN A 319 16.44 15.16 13.03
C ASN A 319 16.71 14.77 11.58
N LYS A 320 16.84 15.77 10.74
CA LYS A 320 16.95 15.70 9.27
C LYS A 320 18.28 15.16 8.72
N THR A 321 19.17 14.61 9.55
CA THR A 321 20.58 14.44 9.15
C THR A 321 21.17 13.04 9.31
N GLY A 322 20.37 12.00 9.42
CA GLY A 322 20.89 10.63 9.41
C GLY A 322 20.79 10.01 8.02
N LYS A 323 21.91 9.64 7.40
CA LYS A 323 21.88 8.69 6.27
C LYS A 323 21.14 7.44 6.73
N SER A 324 20.18 6.96 5.91
CA SER A 324 19.44 5.74 6.20
C SER A 324 20.41 4.54 6.18
N ASN A 325 20.49 3.81 7.28
CA ASN A 325 21.20 2.53 7.35
C ASN A 325 20.30 1.36 6.91
N GLY A 326 19.25 1.65 6.14
CA GLY A 326 18.29 0.68 5.64
C GLY A 326 18.52 0.33 4.18
N THR A 327 17.91 -0.80 3.79
CA THR A 327 17.77 -1.20 2.37
C THR A 327 16.30 -1.36 2.04
N LEU A 328 15.91 -0.93 0.84
CA LEU A 328 14.60 -1.17 0.25
C LEU A 328 14.83 -1.90 -1.07
N LYS A 329 14.22 -3.07 -1.20
CA LYS A 329 14.25 -3.86 -2.42
C LYS A 329 12.83 -4.09 -2.91
N ILE A 330 12.64 -4.01 -4.21
CA ILE A 330 11.36 -4.15 -4.89
C ILE A 330 11.53 -5.18 -6.00
N TRP A 331 10.57 -6.10 -6.12
CA TRP A 331 10.48 -7.03 -7.23
C TRP A 331 9.21 -6.74 -8.02
N ALA A 332 9.36 -6.58 -9.31
CA ALA A 332 8.25 -6.31 -10.22
C ALA A 332 8.36 -7.16 -11.49
N ASP A 333 7.23 -7.58 -12.01
CA ASP A 333 7.13 -8.27 -13.28
C ASP A 333 7.49 -7.32 -14.43
N VAL A 334 8.43 -7.71 -15.28
CA VAL A 334 8.95 -6.84 -16.35
C VAL A 334 7.98 -6.61 -17.50
N ASN A 335 6.96 -7.46 -17.64
CA ASN A 335 5.98 -7.37 -18.71
C ASN A 335 4.72 -6.62 -18.30
N SER A 336 4.16 -6.97 -17.14
CA SER A 336 2.94 -6.35 -16.62
C SER A 336 3.21 -5.17 -15.71
N HIS A 337 4.45 -4.97 -15.26
CA HIS A 337 4.85 -4.03 -14.22
C HIS A 337 4.02 -4.21 -12.93
N ALA A 338 3.61 -5.45 -12.62
CA ALA A 338 2.94 -5.75 -11.37
C ALA A 338 3.96 -5.91 -10.25
N LEU A 339 3.70 -5.30 -9.10
CA LEU A 339 4.51 -5.49 -7.89
C LEU A 339 4.36 -6.93 -7.39
N LYS A 340 5.49 -7.61 -7.19
CA LYS A 340 5.56 -9.01 -6.78
C LYS A 340 6.06 -9.18 -5.34
N ALA A 341 7.02 -8.37 -4.93
CA ALA A 341 7.53 -8.41 -3.56
C ALA A 341 8.17 -7.08 -3.15
N VAL A 342 8.24 -6.86 -1.85
CA VAL A 342 8.96 -5.76 -1.21
C VAL A 342 9.75 -6.30 -0.03
N GLU A 343 10.99 -5.88 0.11
CA GLU A 343 11.82 -6.15 1.29
C GLU A 343 12.39 -4.84 1.83
N ILE A 344 12.19 -4.62 3.13
CA ILE A 344 12.74 -3.48 3.85
C ILE A 344 13.59 -4.03 4.99
N LYS A 345 14.82 -3.56 5.12
CA LYS A 345 15.70 -3.87 6.25
C LYS A 345 16.24 -2.58 6.82
N GLY A 346 16.23 -2.48 8.13
CA GLY A 346 16.85 -1.40 8.88
C GLY A 346 17.75 -1.94 9.97
N LYS A 347 18.85 -1.28 10.23
CA LYS A 347 19.79 -1.65 11.28
C LYS A 347 20.15 -0.42 12.11
N GLY A 348 19.84 -0.49 13.39
CA GLY A 348 20.32 0.45 14.41
C GLY A 348 21.58 -0.08 15.11
N LYS A 349 22.03 0.60 16.16
CA LYS A 349 23.21 0.20 16.94
C LYS A 349 22.99 -1.17 17.60
N ASP A 350 21.87 -1.33 18.30
CA ASP A 350 21.53 -2.53 19.08
C ASP A 350 20.16 -3.12 18.67
N SER A 351 19.67 -2.73 17.50
CA SER A 351 18.37 -3.15 17.00
C SER A 351 18.39 -3.40 15.50
N SER A 352 17.49 -4.25 15.04
CA SER A 352 17.27 -4.44 13.62
C SER A 352 15.79 -4.71 13.36
N ALA A 353 15.34 -4.31 12.18
CA ALA A 353 14.00 -4.61 11.68
C ALA A 353 14.08 -5.10 10.24
N SER A 354 13.29 -6.09 9.92
CA SER A 354 13.12 -6.55 8.55
C SER A 354 11.64 -6.79 8.26
N LEU A 355 11.19 -6.36 7.10
CA LEU A 355 9.86 -6.63 6.56
C LEU A 355 10.03 -7.22 5.16
N SER A 356 9.35 -8.32 4.90
CA SER A 356 9.33 -8.98 3.60
C SER A 356 7.87 -9.25 3.25
N LEU A 357 7.42 -8.76 2.11
CA LEU A 357 6.07 -8.90 1.58
C LEU A 357 6.12 -9.57 0.23
N ASP A 358 5.28 -10.58 0.02
CA ASP A 358 4.97 -11.17 -1.27
C ASP A 358 3.57 -10.75 -1.67
N ILE A 359 3.40 -10.24 -2.89
CA ILE A 359 2.19 -9.59 -3.37
C ILE A 359 1.71 -10.30 -4.63
N ASP A 360 0.46 -10.72 -4.63
CA ASP A 360 -0.20 -11.32 -5.78
C ASP A 360 -1.50 -10.58 -6.08
N THR A 361 -1.46 -9.74 -7.12
CA THR A 361 -2.62 -8.95 -7.58
C THR A 361 -3.53 -9.74 -8.52
N SER A 362 -3.16 -10.96 -8.87
CA SER A 362 -3.99 -11.85 -9.70
C SER A 362 -4.94 -12.71 -8.88
N LYS A 363 -4.64 -12.91 -7.59
CA LYS A 363 -5.43 -13.71 -6.68
C LYS A 363 -6.50 -12.90 -5.96
N THR A 364 -7.60 -13.58 -5.66
CA THR A 364 -8.66 -13.09 -4.79
C THR A 364 -8.94 -14.11 -3.72
N GLU A 365 -9.23 -13.64 -2.50
CA GLU A 365 -9.80 -14.47 -1.44
C GLU A 365 -11.17 -13.91 -1.06
N SER A 366 -12.11 -14.80 -0.72
CA SER A 366 -13.39 -14.39 -0.16
C SER A 366 -13.18 -13.68 1.18
N ILE A 367 -13.83 -12.56 1.36
CA ILE A 367 -13.79 -11.79 2.60
C ILE A 367 -15.16 -11.84 3.25
N ASP A 368 -15.29 -12.74 4.23
CA ASP A 368 -16.51 -12.92 5.00
C ASP A 368 -16.55 -11.89 6.14
N ILE A 369 -17.68 -11.18 6.25
CA ILE A 369 -17.90 -10.21 7.30
C ILE A 369 -18.47 -10.94 8.53
N PRO A 370 -17.85 -10.78 9.72
CA PRO A 370 -18.34 -11.42 10.94
C PRO A 370 -19.76 -10.96 11.31
N SER A 371 -20.70 -11.93 11.45
CA SER A 371 -22.10 -11.63 11.76
C SER A 371 -22.35 -11.36 13.26
N ASN A 372 -21.53 -11.99 14.15
CA ASN A 372 -21.74 -11.95 15.61
C ASN A 372 -20.62 -11.16 16.30
N ALA A 373 -20.45 -9.89 15.94
CA ALA A 373 -19.45 -9.03 16.55
C ALA A 373 -20.08 -8.14 17.63
N ALA A 374 -19.48 -8.14 18.83
CA ALA A 374 -19.88 -7.23 19.90
C ALA A 374 -19.34 -5.81 19.62
N SER A 375 -20.02 -4.78 20.13
CA SER A 375 -19.49 -3.42 20.04
C SER A 375 -18.19 -3.29 20.84
N LEU A 376 -17.10 -2.87 20.19
CA LEU A 376 -15.83 -2.60 20.87
C LEU A 376 -16.00 -1.54 21.96
N LYS A 377 -16.78 -0.48 21.68
CA LYS A 377 -17.06 0.60 22.63
C LYS A 377 -17.72 0.06 23.89
N SER A 378 -18.79 -0.73 23.75
CA SER A 378 -19.50 -1.30 24.88
C SER A 378 -18.62 -2.23 25.72
N VAL A 379 -17.78 -3.04 25.07
CA VAL A 379 -16.84 -3.94 25.76
C VAL A 379 -15.77 -3.15 26.53
N VAL A 380 -15.23 -2.09 25.93
CA VAL A 380 -14.25 -1.22 26.57
C VAL A 380 -14.87 -0.51 27.78
N GLU A 381 -16.06 0.07 27.63
CA GLU A 381 -16.79 0.69 28.75
C GLU A 381 -17.01 -0.29 29.90
N GLU A 382 -17.39 -1.53 29.59
CA GLU A 382 -17.56 -2.58 30.62
C GLU A 382 -16.26 -2.98 31.30
N LEU A 383 -15.17 -3.06 30.55
CA LEU A 383 -13.83 -3.38 31.11
C LEU A 383 -13.34 -2.32 32.11
N PHE A 384 -13.64 -1.04 31.85
CA PHE A 384 -13.19 0.07 32.69
C PHE A 384 -14.19 0.46 33.78
N LYS A 385 -15.43 -0.01 33.70
CA LYS A 385 -16.51 0.32 34.68
C LYS A 385 -16.22 -0.09 36.13
N GLY A 386 -15.20 -0.86 36.39
CA GLY A 386 -14.78 -1.23 37.74
C GLY A 386 -13.46 -0.61 38.19
N MET A 387 -12.77 0.13 37.31
CA MET A 387 -11.48 0.73 37.66
C MET A 387 -11.60 2.12 38.27
N SER A 388 -12.66 2.85 37.91
CA SER A 388 -12.92 4.21 38.43
C SER A 388 -13.42 4.24 39.89
N ASN A 389 -13.85 3.11 40.46
CA ASN A 389 -14.36 3.03 41.85
C ASN A 389 -13.31 2.56 42.86
N SER A 390 -12.06 2.30 42.42
CA SER A 390 -10.95 1.97 43.35
C SER A 390 -10.16 3.23 43.67
N SER A 391 -10.83 4.32 44.05
CA SER A 391 -10.16 5.35 44.83
C SER A 391 -9.73 4.68 46.17
N VAL A 392 -8.44 4.44 46.27
CA VAL A 392 -7.78 4.10 47.55
C VAL A 392 -8.27 5.10 48.57
N SER A 393 -9.17 4.66 49.46
CA SER A 393 -9.38 5.34 50.72
C SER A 393 -8.04 5.24 51.48
N GLN A 394 -7.24 6.27 51.34
CA GLN A 394 -6.21 6.57 52.30
C GLN A 394 -6.91 6.86 53.61
N SER A 395 -7.09 5.84 54.42
CA SER A 395 -7.30 6.01 55.86
C SER A 395 -5.99 6.49 56.46
N ALA A 396 -6.05 7.72 56.94
CA ALA A 396 -5.06 8.38 57.74
C ALA A 396 -4.72 7.59 59.06
#